data_7f37d38c7a3a70b8eabf704e733c4fa0
#
_entry.id   7f37d38c7a3a70b8eabf704e733c4fa0
#
_cell.length_a   1.000
_cell.length_b   1.000
_cell.length_c   1.000
_cell.angle_alpha   90.00
_cell.angle_beta   90.00
_cell.angle_gamma   90.00
#
_symmetry.space_group_name_H-M   'P 1'
#
loop_
_entity.id
_entity.type
_entity.pdbx_description
1 polymer ?
#
loop_
_entity_poly.entity_id
_entity_poly.type
_entity_poly.pdbx_seq_one_letter_code
_entity_poly.pdbx_strand_id
1 'polypeptide(L)'
;KLINNYKEAIKYIKNSKDKYIIVQEYDDSPFEGTIYYIKNPKTKEVRIIVSERIIKSGHKIWTSSKSYKFDNYTIHRPELETTELRDKIVQITNLIPDFYFGRYDVKFKSHDLLKQGKGFKIIELNSQFSSDTRYDVKQSKAYNFKVALNLIGNLYKIGLYNIIRRD
;
A
#
# COMPACT_ATOMS: atom_id res chain seq x y z
N LYS A 1 1.08 14.51 -12.05
CA LYS A 1 2.16 15.45 -12.42
C LYS A 1 2.53 16.30 -11.22
N LEU A 2 3.82 16.50 -10.94
CA LEU A 2 4.26 17.46 -9.93
C LEU A 2 4.05 18.89 -10.47
N ILE A 3 3.45 19.75 -9.65
CA ILE A 3 3.13 21.13 -9.93
C ILE A 3 3.84 21.99 -8.88
N ASN A 4 4.66 22.96 -9.31
CA ASN A 4 5.49 23.74 -8.40
C ASN A 4 4.90 25.13 -8.09
N ASN A 5 3.95 25.60 -8.90
CA ASN A 5 3.35 26.92 -8.72
C ASN A 5 1.96 27.03 -9.35
N TYR A 6 1.24 28.09 -9.01
CA TYR A 6 -0.12 28.36 -9.46
C TYR A 6 -0.24 28.45 -10.99
N LYS A 7 0.71 29.07 -11.69
CA LYS A 7 0.67 29.20 -13.16
C LYS A 7 0.72 27.82 -13.85
N GLU A 8 1.57 26.93 -13.35
CA GLU A 8 1.64 25.54 -13.83
C GLU A 8 0.34 24.78 -13.55
N ALA A 9 -0.27 24.98 -12.37
CA ALA A 9 -1.55 24.38 -12.03
C ALA A 9 -2.63 24.77 -13.04
N ILE A 10 -2.81 26.07 -13.27
CA ILE A 10 -3.81 26.58 -14.22
C ILE A 10 -3.54 26.08 -15.64
N LYS A 11 -2.28 26.07 -16.08
CA LYS A 11 -1.91 25.53 -17.39
C LYS A 11 -2.25 24.04 -17.51
N TYR A 12 -1.99 23.26 -16.46
CA TYR A 12 -2.31 21.84 -16.43
C TYR A 12 -3.81 21.59 -16.50
N ILE A 13 -4.60 22.30 -15.68
CA ILE A 13 -6.05 22.19 -15.64
C ILE A 13 -6.68 22.54 -16.99
N LYS A 14 -6.27 23.66 -17.61
CA LYS A 14 -6.78 24.11 -18.91
C LYS A 14 -6.48 23.12 -20.05
N ASN A 15 -5.36 22.40 -19.97
CA ASN A 15 -4.93 21.46 -21.01
C ASN A 15 -5.35 20.01 -20.72
N SER A 16 -5.92 19.73 -19.55
CA SER A 16 -6.41 18.39 -19.22
C SER A 16 -7.70 18.09 -19.97
N LYS A 17 -7.80 16.86 -20.48
CA LYS A 17 -9.04 16.30 -21.05
C LYS A 17 -9.87 15.60 -19.98
N ASP A 18 -9.36 15.50 -18.75
CA ASP A 18 -10.03 14.81 -17.66
C ASP A 18 -11.14 15.69 -17.09
N LYS A 19 -12.31 15.09 -16.87
CA LYS A 19 -13.45 15.77 -16.26
C LYS A 19 -13.21 16.13 -14.79
N TYR A 20 -12.40 15.31 -14.11
CA TYR A 20 -12.04 15.49 -12.69
C TYR A 20 -10.54 15.43 -12.53
N ILE A 21 -10.01 16.27 -11.68
CA ILE A 21 -8.58 16.35 -11.35
C ILE A 21 -8.44 16.30 -9.84
N ILE A 22 -7.62 15.38 -9.34
CA ILE A 22 -7.26 15.30 -7.93
C ILE A 22 -5.98 16.15 -7.73
N VAL A 23 -6.03 17.06 -6.79
CA VAL A 23 -4.89 17.86 -6.33
C VAL A 23 -4.60 17.50 -4.89
N GLN A 24 -3.37 17.13 -4.60
CA GLN A 24 -2.95 16.76 -3.25
C GLN A 24 -1.54 17.28 -2.95
N GLU A 25 -1.23 17.45 -1.66
CA GLU A 25 0.11 17.79 -1.21
C GLU A 25 1.13 16.75 -1.70
N TYR A 26 2.26 17.21 -2.21
CA TYR A 26 3.36 16.32 -2.55
C TYR A 26 4.22 16.06 -1.31
N ASP A 27 4.40 14.80 -0.98
CA ASP A 27 5.34 14.36 0.04
C ASP A 27 6.67 13.97 -0.62
N ASP A 28 7.76 14.62 -0.19
CA ASP A 28 9.11 14.43 -0.71
C ASP A 28 9.92 13.37 0.03
N SER A 29 9.28 12.61 0.93
CA SER A 29 9.93 11.50 1.63
C SER A 29 10.63 10.57 0.64
N PRO A 30 11.88 10.15 0.94
CA PRO A 30 12.73 9.43 -0.02
C PRO A 30 12.28 8.00 -0.32
N PHE A 31 11.50 7.41 0.57
CA PHE A 31 11.04 6.02 0.45
C PHE A 31 9.55 5.94 0.18
N GLU A 32 9.17 4.97 -0.64
CA GLU A 32 7.78 4.65 -0.91
C GLU A 32 7.57 3.14 -0.75
N GLY A 33 6.44 2.75 -0.18
CA GLY A 33 6.15 1.35 0.06
C GLY A 33 4.68 1.07 0.24
N THR A 34 4.40 -0.16 0.61
CA THR A 34 3.05 -0.63 0.89
C THR A 34 3.04 -1.41 2.19
N ILE A 35 1.98 -1.22 2.96
CA ILE A 35 1.71 -2.00 4.17
C ILE A 35 0.40 -2.73 3.96
N TYR A 36 0.49 -4.03 3.76
CA TYR A 36 -0.67 -4.91 3.70
C TYR A 36 -1.17 -5.18 5.12
N TYR A 37 -2.47 -5.09 5.30
CA TYR A 37 -3.14 -5.29 6.58
C TYR A 37 -4.10 -6.46 6.48
N ILE A 38 -3.99 -7.41 7.40
CA ILE A 38 -4.87 -8.58 7.50
C ILE A 38 -5.25 -8.75 8.96
N LYS A 39 -6.54 -8.67 9.27
CA LYS A 39 -7.10 -8.91 10.61
C LYS A 39 -7.94 -10.18 10.60
N ASN A 40 -7.61 -11.12 11.47
CA ASN A 40 -8.45 -12.27 11.69
C ASN A 40 -9.76 -11.82 12.34
N PRO A 41 -10.92 -12.04 11.71
CA PRO A 41 -12.18 -11.53 12.27
C PRO A 41 -12.57 -12.22 13.57
N LYS A 42 -12.14 -13.46 13.80
CA LYS A 42 -12.45 -14.25 15.00
C LYS A 42 -11.48 -13.94 16.15
N THR A 43 -10.18 -14.10 15.93
CA THR A 43 -9.15 -13.94 16.98
C THR A 43 -8.75 -12.48 17.21
N LYS A 44 -9.12 -11.57 16.27
CA LYS A 44 -8.68 -10.15 16.21
C LYS A 44 -7.19 -9.98 16.02
N GLU A 45 -6.45 -11.05 15.83
CA GLU A 45 -5.03 -11.02 15.50
C GLU A 45 -4.80 -10.26 14.21
N VAL A 46 -3.80 -9.37 14.22
CA VAL A 46 -3.41 -8.55 13.08
C VAL A 46 -2.04 -8.96 12.59
N ARG A 47 -1.94 -9.11 11.28
CA ARG A 47 -0.70 -9.27 10.55
C ARG A 47 -0.55 -8.11 9.58
N ILE A 48 0.67 -7.57 9.51
CA ILE A 48 1.08 -6.65 8.45
C ILE A 48 2.12 -7.33 7.55
N ILE A 49 2.20 -6.88 6.30
CA ILE A 49 3.23 -7.26 5.34
C ILE A 49 3.74 -5.98 4.71
N VAL A 50 5.03 -5.72 4.84
CA VAL A 50 5.66 -4.49 4.36
C VAL A 50 6.46 -4.77 3.09
N SER A 51 6.24 -3.96 2.08
CA SER A 51 7.04 -4.00 0.85
C SER A 51 7.46 -2.59 0.45
N GLU A 52 8.70 -2.44 0.02
CA GLU A 52 9.27 -1.19 -0.46
C GLU A 52 9.26 -1.15 -1.98
N ARG A 53 8.92 0.00 -2.55
CA ARG A 53 8.97 0.27 -3.99
C ARG A 53 10.31 0.88 -4.35
N ILE A 54 11.06 0.20 -5.20
CA ILE A 54 12.36 0.68 -5.69
C ILE A 54 12.17 1.34 -7.04
N ILE A 55 12.49 2.64 -7.11
CA ILE A 55 12.34 3.48 -8.29
C ILE A 55 13.73 3.73 -8.88
N LYS A 56 14.11 3.02 -9.94
CA LYS A 56 15.45 3.11 -10.55
C LYS A 56 15.61 4.24 -11.56
N SER A 57 14.54 4.72 -12.13
CA SER A 57 14.58 5.56 -13.34
C SER A 57 14.65 7.07 -13.13
N GLY A 58 15.04 7.54 -11.92
CA GLY A 58 15.05 8.97 -11.58
C GLY A 58 13.67 9.63 -11.53
N HIS A 59 12.60 8.85 -11.67
CA HIS A 59 11.24 9.34 -11.46
C HIS A 59 10.98 9.56 -9.98
N LYS A 60 10.36 10.70 -9.65
CA LYS A 60 10.01 11.05 -8.27
C LYS A 60 8.71 10.40 -7.76
N ILE A 61 7.98 9.72 -8.64
CA ILE A 61 6.64 9.20 -8.33
C ILE A 61 6.51 7.79 -8.93
N TRP A 62 6.10 6.84 -8.11
CA TRP A 62 5.71 5.52 -8.58
C TRP A 62 4.43 5.60 -9.42
N THR A 63 4.43 4.93 -10.56
CA THR A 63 3.23 4.76 -11.37
C THR A 63 3.15 3.31 -11.84
N SER A 64 2.07 2.62 -11.53
CA SER A 64 1.86 1.22 -11.92
C SER A 64 1.93 0.99 -13.43
N SER A 65 1.42 1.94 -14.23
CA SER A 65 1.44 1.87 -15.70
C SER A 65 2.84 1.98 -16.31
N LYS A 66 3.83 2.45 -15.57
CA LYS A 66 5.22 2.63 -16.04
C LYS A 66 6.21 1.67 -15.36
N SER A 67 5.79 0.90 -14.35
CA SER A 67 6.69 0.03 -13.59
C SER A 67 7.42 -0.99 -14.49
N TYR A 68 6.74 -1.57 -15.47
CA TYR A 68 7.33 -2.53 -16.40
C TYR A 68 8.34 -1.94 -17.38
N LYS A 69 8.22 -0.64 -17.71
CA LYS A 69 9.11 0.04 -18.67
C LYS A 69 10.40 0.55 -18.03
N PHE A 70 10.45 0.68 -16.71
CA PHE A 70 11.51 1.43 -16.01
C PHE A 70 12.27 0.61 -14.97
N ASP A 71 12.24 -0.70 -15.03
CA ASP A 71 12.89 -1.59 -14.05
C ASP A 71 12.53 -1.30 -12.58
N ASN A 72 11.38 -0.66 -12.35
CA ASN A 72 10.86 -0.47 -11.00
C ASN A 72 10.35 -1.82 -10.48
N TYR A 73 10.61 -2.10 -9.23
CA TYR A 73 10.19 -3.34 -8.59
C TYR A 73 9.86 -3.13 -7.12
N THR A 74 9.22 -4.12 -6.53
CA THR A 74 8.84 -4.13 -5.13
C THR A 74 9.66 -5.17 -4.40
N ILE A 75 10.18 -4.82 -3.22
CA ILE A 75 10.94 -5.74 -2.34
C ILE A 75 10.15 -5.96 -1.07
N HIS A 76 9.90 -7.21 -0.70
CA HIS A 76 9.37 -7.56 0.61
C HIS A 76 10.40 -7.24 1.69
N ARG A 77 9.97 -6.55 2.76
CA ARG A 77 10.79 -6.05 3.87
C ARG A 77 10.32 -6.61 5.22
N PRO A 78 10.51 -7.90 5.50
CA PRO A 78 10.05 -8.50 6.76
C PRO A 78 10.67 -7.86 7.99
N GLU A 79 11.88 -7.29 7.87
CA GLU A 79 12.57 -6.56 8.93
C GLU A 79 11.88 -5.25 9.34
N LEU A 80 10.90 -4.77 8.55
CA LEU A 80 10.07 -3.61 8.88
C LEU A 80 8.74 -4.00 9.53
N GLU A 81 8.41 -5.29 9.61
CA GLU A 81 7.15 -5.80 10.17
C GLU A 81 7.20 -5.88 11.70
N THR A 82 7.57 -4.77 12.35
CA THR A 82 7.72 -4.67 13.80
C THR A 82 6.38 -4.59 14.52
N THR A 83 6.41 -4.86 15.82
CA THR A 83 5.25 -4.71 16.70
C THR A 83 4.76 -3.26 16.73
N GLU A 84 5.69 -2.31 16.84
CA GLU A 84 5.40 -0.88 16.92
C GLU A 84 4.71 -0.37 15.64
N LEU A 85 5.21 -0.76 14.47
CA LEU A 85 4.55 -0.42 13.20
C LEU A 85 3.18 -1.08 13.11
N ARG A 86 3.05 -2.36 13.44
CA ARG A 86 1.78 -3.08 13.44
C ARG A 86 0.76 -2.39 14.34
N ASP A 87 1.14 -2.04 15.56
CA ASP A 87 0.25 -1.42 16.54
C ASP A 87 -0.20 -0.02 16.07
N LYS A 88 0.70 0.73 15.41
CA LYS A 88 0.35 2.00 14.78
C LYS A 88 -0.66 1.82 13.64
N ILE A 89 -0.47 0.82 12.79
CA ILE A 89 -1.42 0.50 11.71
C ILE A 89 -2.77 0.04 12.27
N VAL A 90 -2.77 -0.74 13.36
CA VAL A 90 -4.00 -1.13 14.07
C VAL A 90 -4.77 0.09 14.58
N GLN A 91 -4.08 1.05 15.22
CA GLN A 91 -4.71 2.30 15.68
C GLN A 91 -5.38 3.03 14.52
N ILE A 92 -4.70 3.19 13.39
CA ILE A 92 -5.24 3.87 12.21
C ILE A 92 -6.44 3.09 11.64
N THR A 93 -6.29 1.77 11.50
CA THR A 93 -7.30 0.90 10.90
C THR A 93 -8.57 0.83 11.75
N ASN A 94 -8.47 0.92 13.08
CA ASN A 94 -9.63 0.90 13.96
C ASN A 94 -10.53 2.13 13.81
N LEU A 95 -10.07 3.19 13.13
CA LEU A 95 -10.93 4.32 12.74
C LEU A 95 -11.85 4.00 11.56
N ILE A 96 -11.60 2.87 10.88
CA ILE A 96 -12.37 2.43 9.72
C ILE A 96 -13.18 1.20 10.13
N PRO A 97 -14.50 1.30 10.26
CA PRO A 97 -15.35 0.17 10.64
C PRO A 97 -15.20 -0.99 9.65
N ASP A 98 -15.19 -2.21 10.19
CA ASP A 98 -15.19 -3.47 9.42
C ASP A 98 -14.06 -3.63 8.39
N PHE A 99 -12.95 -2.90 8.58
CA PHE A 99 -11.78 -3.03 7.73
C PHE A 99 -10.88 -4.19 8.20
N TYR A 100 -11.07 -5.36 7.60
CA TYR A 100 -10.33 -6.59 7.96
C TYR A 100 -9.16 -6.89 7.04
N PHE A 101 -9.11 -6.24 5.88
CA PHE A 101 -8.15 -6.55 4.84
C PHE A 101 -7.98 -5.37 3.89
N GLY A 102 -6.73 -5.03 3.58
CA GLY A 102 -6.42 -3.98 2.61
C GLY A 102 -4.95 -3.62 2.56
N ARG A 103 -4.63 -2.57 1.83
CA ARG A 103 -3.27 -2.11 1.62
C ARG A 103 -3.20 -0.59 1.78
N TYR A 104 -2.28 -0.15 2.59
CA TYR A 104 -1.87 1.24 2.68
C TYR A 104 -0.67 1.46 1.76
N ASP A 105 -0.77 2.39 0.82
CA ASP A 105 0.36 2.90 0.08
C ASP A 105 0.93 4.06 0.89
N VAL A 106 2.23 4.02 1.20
CA VAL A 106 2.86 4.94 2.15
C VAL A 106 4.14 5.54 1.59
N LYS A 107 4.43 6.77 2.00
CA LYS A 107 5.76 7.37 1.90
C LYS A 107 6.36 7.52 3.29
N PHE A 108 7.67 7.34 3.43
CA PHE A 108 8.32 7.38 4.73
C PHE A 108 9.73 7.96 4.68
N LYS A 109 10.16 8.53 5.82
CA LYS A 109 11.42 9.29 5.93
C LYS A 109 12.64 8.39 6.07
N SER A 110 12.52 7.30 6.83
CA SER A 110 13.59 6.30 7.01
C SER A 110 13.00 4.96 7.48
N HIS A 111 13.75 3.87 7.26
CA HIS A 111 13.38 2.54 7.73
C HIS A 111 13.28 2.49 9.26
N ASP A 112 14.17 3.14 9.98
CA ASP A 112 14.17 3.13 11.46
C ASP A 112 12.97 3.86 12.05
N LEU A 113 12.54 4.97 11.45
CA LEU A 113 11.32 5.64 11.85
C LEU A 113 10.08 4.80 11.52
N LEU A 114 10.06 4.15 10.36
CA LEU A 114 8.95 3.28 9.98
C LEU A 114 8.82 2.09 10.94
N LYS A 115 9.92 1.44 11.32
CA LYS A 115 9.95 0.39 12.36
C LYS A 115 9.30 0.83 13.67
N GLN A 116 9.47 2.08 14.05
CA GLN A 116 8.87 2.67 15.24
C GLN A 116 7.39 3.11 15.05
N GLY A 117 6.80 2.85 13.89
CA GLY A 117 5.46 3.33 13.55
C GLY A 117 5.38 4.86 13.39
N LYS A 118 6.48 5.51 13.00
CA LYS A 118 6.63 6.96 12.89
C LYS A 118 7.17 7.36 11.52
N GLY A 119 7.11 8.68 11.22
CA GLY A 119 7.76 9.26 10.05
C GLY A 119 7.24 8.77 8.71
N PHE A 120 5.97 8.37 8.62
CA PHE A 120 5.32 7.99 7.38
C PHE A 120 4.00 8.73 7.18
N LYS A 121 3.60 8.86 5.91
CA LYS A 121 2.28 9.34 5.49
C LYS A 121 1.60 8.28 4.65
N ILE A 122 0.29 8.11 4.83
CA ILE A 122 -0.55 7.29 3.97
C ILE A 122 -0.94 8.13 2.77
N ILE A 123 -0.64 7.63 1.57
CA ILE A 123 -0.96 8.27 0.30
C ILE A 123 -2.29 7.75 -0.25
N GLU A 124 -2.51 6.45 -0.08
CA GLU A 124 -3.68 5.77 -0.62
C GLU A 124 -4.08 4.60 0.28
N LEU A 125 -5.38 4.38 0.39
CA LEU A 125 -5.96 3.19 1.00
C LEU A 125 -6.65 2.35 -0.07
N ASN A 126 -6.16 1.15 -0.26
CA ASN A 126 -6.72 0.18 -1.18
C ASN A 126 -7.46 -0.91 -0.41
N SER A 127 -8.70 -1.18 -0.79
CA SER A 127 -9.54 -2.20 -0.15
C SER A 127 -9.19 -3.63 -0.60
N GLN A 128 -10.08 -4.55 -0.34
CA GLN A 128 -9.92 -6.01 -0.49
C GLN A 128 -9.52 -6.52 -1.88
N PHE A 129 -9.66 -5.75 -2.94
CA PHE A 129 -9.23 -6.13 -4.30
C PHE A 129 -7.80 -5.71 -4.63
N SER A 130 -7.07 -5.12 -3.68
CA SER A 130 -5.67 -4.79 -3.89
C SER A 130 -4.81 -6.05 -3.97
N SER A 131 -3.90 -6.12 -4.94
CA SER A 131 -2.96 -7.22 -5.04
C SER A 131 -1.95 -7.21 -3.89
N ASP A 132 -1.61 -8.40 -3.40
CA ASP A 132 -0.48 -8.56 -2.49
C ASP A 132 0.82 -8.15 -3.21
N THR A 133 1.53 -7.18 -2.65
CA THR A 133 2.74 -6.62 -3.26
C THR A 133 3.94 -7.55 -3.22
N ARG A 134 3.85 -8.69 -2.53
CA ARG A 134 4.82 -9.77 -2.63
C ARG A 134 4.73 -10.50 -3.98
N TYR A 135 3.58 -10.39 -4.67
CA TYR A 135 3.46 -10.86 -6.04
C TYR A 135 4.33 -10.00 -6.95
N ASP A 136 5.40 -10.58 -7.48
CA ASP A 136 6.32 -9.94 -8.39
C ASP A 136 6.56 -10.84 -9.59
N VAL A 137 6.44 -10.30 -10.78
CA VAL A 137 6.70 -11.02 -12.04
C VAL A 137 8.14 -11.53 -12.16
N LYS A 138 9.07 -10.98 -11.39
CA LYS A 138 10.47 -11.42 -11.29
C LYS A 138 10.67 -12.62 -10.36
N GLN A 139 9.67 -12.96 -9.55
CA GLN A 139 9.69 -14.13 -8.66
C GLN A 139 9.29 -15.41 -9.40
N SER A 140 9.66 -16.55 -8.83
CA SER A 140 9.27 -17.84 -9.39
C SER A 140 7.73 -18.02 -9.42
N LYS A 141 7.23 -18.75 -10.40
CA LYS A 141 5.80 -19.08 -10.50
C LYS A 141 5.29 -19.78 -9.22
N ALA A 142 6.11 -20.66 -8.62
CA ALA A 142 5.76 -21.33 -7.37
C ALA A 142 5.62 -20.37 -6.20
N TYR A 143 6.52 -19.37 -6.07
CA TYR A 143 6.41 -18.33 -5.06
C TYR A 143 5.13 -17.50 -5.24
N ASN A 144 4.87 -17.03 -6.44
CA ASN A 144 3.69 -16.23 -6.75
C ASN A 144 2.39 -17.02 -6.51
N PHE A 145 2.37 -18.30 -6.84
CA PHE A 145 1.24 -19.18 -6.54
C PHE A 145 0.99 -19.32 -5.03
N LYS A 146 2.05 -19.51 -4.22
CA LYS A 146 1.95 -19.54 -2.76
C LYS A 146 1.40 -18.24 -2.19
N VAL A 147 1.85 -17.09 -2.71
CA VAL A 147 1.34 -15.76 -2.31
C VAL A 147 -0.15 -15.65 -2.64
N ALA A 148 -0.57 -16.05 -3.84
CA ALA A 148 -1.97 -16.02 -4.26
C ALA A 148 -2.86 -16.93 -3.39
N LEU A 149 -2.42 -18.15 -3.08
CA LEU A 149 -3.17 -19.06 -2.20
C LEU A 149 -3.34 -18.49 -0.78
N ASN A 150 -2.30 -17.87 -0.22
CA ASN A 150 -2.41 -17.22 1.09
C ASN A 150 -3.42 -16.07 1.06
N LEU A 151 -3.43 -15.27 0.00
CA LEU A 151 -4.37 -14.19 -0.20
C LEU A 151 -5.81 -14.70 -0.23
N ILE A 152 -6.08 -15.67 -1.11
CA ILE A 152 -7.41 -16.28 -1.27
C ILE A 152 -7.87 -16.92 0.04
N GLY A 153 -7.00 -17.65 0.75
CA GLY A 153 -7.32 -18.25 2.03
C GLY A 153 -7.72 -17.23 3.11
N ASN A 154 -7.07 -16.08 3.16
CA ASN A 154 -7.43 -15.01 4.09
C ASN A 154 -8.76 -14.37 3.71
N LEU A 155 -8.99 -14.05 2.44
CA LEU A 155 -10.25 -13.50 1.94
C LEU A 155 -11.43 -14.43 2.22
N TYR A 156 -11.24 -15.73 1.98
CA TYR A 156 -12.25 -16.75 2.26
C TYR A 156 -12.63 -16.82 3.74
N LYS A 157 -11.64 -16.82 4.66
CA LYS A 157 -11.88 -16.80 6.11
C LYS A 157 -12.65 -15.55 6.56
N ILE A 158 -12.29 -14.39 6.02
CA ILE A 158 -12.98 -13.12 6.32
C ILE A 158 -14.41 -13.15 5.78
N GLY A 159 -14.59 -13.60 4.54
CA GLY A 159 -15.90 -13.74 3.90
C GLY A 159 -16.84 -14.64 4.66
N LEU A 160 -16.40 -15.86 5.01
CA LEU A 160 -17.19 -16.81 5.81
C LEU A 160 -17.60 -16.22 7.16
N TYR A 161 -16.67 -15.58 7.88
CA TYR A 161 -16.98 -14.98 9.15
C TYR A 161 -18.06 -13.90 9.04
N ASN A 162 -17.99 -13.08 8.01
CA ASN A 162 -18.97 -12.02 7.79
C ASN A 162 -20.35 -12.55 7.40
N ILE A 163 -20.40 -13.69 6.70
CA ILE A 163 -21.69 -14.38 6.37
C ILE A 163 -22.32 -14.92 7.65
N ILE A 164 -21.57 -15.68 8.45
CA ILE A 164 -22.07 -16.34 9.68
C ILE A 164 -22.56 -15.31 10.74
N ARG A 165 -22.03 -14.08 10.70
CA ARG A 165 -22.35 -13.03 11.68
C ARG A 165 -23.55 -12.16 11.28
N ARG A 166 -24.10 -12.33 10.08
CA ARG A 166 -25.28 -11.58 9.60
C ARG A 166 -26.61 -12.23 10.03
N ASP A 167 -26.53 -13.43 10.61
CA ASP A 167 -27.65 -14.14 11.25
C ASP A 167 -27.62 -13.92 12.77
#